data_ddb2e3a1ec5f439ccd8d68872c7930a0
#
_entry.id   ddb2e3a1ec5f439ccd8d68872c7930a0
#
_cell.length_a   1.000
_cell.length_b   1.000
_cell.length_c   1.000
_cell.angle_alpha   90.00
_cell.angle_beta   90.00
_cell.angle_gamma   90.00
#
_symmetry.space_group_name_H-M   'P 1'
#
loop_
_entity.id
_entity.type
_entity.pdbx_description
1 polymer ?
#
loop_
_entity_poly.entity_id
_entity_poly.type
_entity_poly.pdbx_seq_one_letter_code
_entity_poly.pdbx_strand_id
1 'polypeptide(L)'
;MGDLNERDINNIVQYVIAELQERRGEPGGTSGIFSDVSSAVAASARAQRMWSALPLEKRKEVIAHLRERLREQAQVLAWAAWRETGLGRYEDKIEKNLLVTNKTPGVEDLEPVAWSGDRGLTLLERAPFGVIGSITPVTNPIATTINNTIAMIAGGNSVVFNAHPSAKECTTRTIVGIGQAIVEAGGPANLVVGIAEPTIESAQQLMKHPGTQLTMVTGGEAVVHVAMQSGKRAICAGPGNPPIVVDETADLDQAARDIIKGASFDNNIICTDEKNLLVVDSIVDRLVAALQALNCRILTAEELARLEKVIFAEPAKKGQATGLNKKMIGQNPSAILKEIGINVGDDVRLAIAE
;
A
#
# COMPACT_ATOMS: atom_id res chain seq x y z
N MET A 1 20.71 -11.30 -8.88
CA MET A 1 19.50 -12.06 -9.24
C MET A 1 19.51 -13.27 -8.35
N GLY A 2 18.72 -13.24 -7.26
CA GLY A 2 18.56 -14.44 -6.42
C GLY A 2 17.89 -15.51 -7.27
N ASP A 3 18.42 -16.74 -7.20
CA ASP A 3 17.87 -17.87 -7.94
C ASP A 3 16.44 -18.14 -7.44
N LEU A 4 15.46 -17.89 -8.31
CA LEU A 4 14.08 -18.29 -8.09
C LEU A 4 14.05 -19.82 -7.95
N ASN A 5 13.45 -20.32 -6.88
CA ASN A 5 13.29 -21.78 -6.72
C ASN A 5 12.23 -22.34 -7.70
N GLU A 6 12.25 -23.65 -7.94
CA GLU A 6 11.31 -24.31 -8.88
C GLU A 6 9.83 -24.03 -8.57
N ARG A 7 9.49 -23.81 -7.30
CA ARG A 7 8.13 -23.51 -6.86
C ARG A 7 7.72 -22.09 -7.27
N ASP A 8 8.63 -21.13 -7.18
CA ASP A 8 8.43 -19.75 -7.61
C ASP A 8 8.29 -19.68 -9.13
N ILE A 9 9.11 -20.44 -9.87
CA ILE A 9 9.03 -20.55 -11.33
C ILE A 9 7.68 -21.15 -11.74
N ASN A 10 7.23 -22.22 -11.10
CA ASN A 10 5.94 -22.84 -11.37
C ASN A 10 4.77 -21.90 -11.08
N ASN A 11 4.82 -21.16 -9.99
CA ASN A 11 3.81 -20.14 -9.66
C ASN A 11 3.77 -19.03 -10.71
N ILE A 12 4.93 -18.57 -11.17
CA ILE A 12 5.05 -17.57 -12.24
C ILE A 12 4.52 -18.11 -13.58
N VAL A 13 4.83 -19.35 -13.91
CA VAL A 13 4.32 -20.01 -15.13
C VAL A 13 2.78 -20.14 -15.07
N GLN A 14 2.23 -20.59 -13.96
CA GLN A 14 0.77 -20.65 -13.76
C GLN A 14 0.13 -19.26 -13.86
N TYR A 15 0.82 -18.23 -13.35
CA TYR A 15 0.42 -16.84 -13.49
C TYR A 15 0.33 -16.41 -14.95
N VAL A 16 1.39 -16.64 -15.73
CA VAL A 16 1.45 -16.27 -17.15
C VAL A 16 0.39 -17.02 -17.97
N ILE A 17 0.16 -18.31 -17.65
CA ILE A 17 -0.88 -19.12 -18.31
C ILE A 17 -2.28 -18.54 -18.00
N ALA A 18 -2.55 -18.19 -16.74
CA ALA A 18 -3.81 -17.57 -16.34
C ALA A 18 -4.02 -16.20 -17.04
N GLU A 19 -2.97 -15.37 -17.11
CA GLU A 19 -3.01 -14.08 -17.83
C GLU A 19 -3.30 -14.26 -19.33
N LEU A 20 -2.72 -15.29 -19.96
CA LEU A 20 -2.97 -15.61 -21.36
C LEU A 20 -4.39 -16.15 -21.62
N GLN A 21 -4.97 -16.83 -20.64
CA GLN A 21 -6.35 -17.33 -20.69
C GLN A 21 -7.37 -16.20 -20.48
N GLU A 22 -7.11 -15.27 -19.54
CA GLU A 22 -7.95 -14.09 -19.30
C GLU A 22 -8.00 -13.13 -20.48
N ARG A 23 -6.90 -12.96 -21.22
CA ARG A 23 -6.87 -12.16 -22.46
C ARG A 23 -7.74 -12.72 -23.59
N ARG A 24 -8.22 -13.97 -23.46
CA ARG A 24 -9.13 -14.62 -24.42
C ARG A 24 -10.61 -14.55 -24.02
N GLY A 25 -10.92 -14.01 -22.84
CA GLY A 25 -12.29 -13.84 -22.33
C GLY A 25 -12.90 -12.52 -22.78
N GLU A 26 -14.16 -12.57 -23.21
CA GLU A 26 -14.90 -11.47 -23.82
C GLU A 26 -15.10 -10.22 -22.92
N PRO A 27 -15.24 -9.01 -23.51
CA PRO A 27 -15.53 -7.78 -22.77
C PRO A 27 -17.01 -7.72 -22.41
N GLY A 28 -17.34 -7.92 -21.15
CA GLY A 28 -18.73 -7.79 -20.69
C GLY A 28 -18.93 -7.92 -19.18
N GLY A 29 -18.88 -6.81 -18.45
CA GLY A 29 -19.76 -6.56 -17.28
C GLY A 29 -19.60 -7.36 -15.98
N THR A 30 -18.78 -8.41 -15.91
CA THR A 30 -18.66 -9.30 -14.73
C THR A 30 -17.33 -9.15 -13.95
N SER A 31 -16.36 -8.45 -14.49
CA SER A 31 -15.00 -8.38 -13.89
C SER A 31 -14.86 -7.32 -12.78
N GLY A 32 -15.85 -6.49 -12.53
CA GLY A 32 -15.72 -5.36 -11.59
C GLY A 32 -14.87 -4.20 -12.12
N ILE A 33 -14.48 -4.21 -13.41
CA ILE A 33 -13.67 -3.15 -14.03
C ILE A 33 -14.51 -2.37 -15.04
N PHE A 34 -14.51 -1.06 -14.91
CA PHE A 34 -15.38 -0.15 -15.67
C PHE A 34 -14.57 0.88 -16.46
N SER A 35 -15.06 1.22 -17.65
CA SER A 35 -14.44 2.22 -18.52
C SER A 35 -14.65 3.65 -18.03
N ASP A 36 -15.68 3.90 -17.22
CA ASP A 36 -16.01 5.24 -16.72
C ASP A 36 -16.41 5.24 -15.24
N VAL A 37 -16.22 6.38 -14.60
CA VAL A 37 -16.46 6.57 -13.16
C VAL A 37 -17.96 6.46 -12.81
N SER A 38 -18.85 6.97 -13.63
CA SER A 38 -20.28 7.00 -13.29
C SER A 38 -20.89 5.61 -13.29
N SER A 39 -20.53 4.77 -14.27
CA SER A 39 -20.94 3.36 -14.32
C SER A 39 -20.40 2.57 -13.14
N ALA A 40 -19.12 2.77 -12.79
CA ALA A 40 -18.47 2.13 -11.64
C ALA A 40 -19.18 2.51 -10.32
N VAL A 41 -19.42 3.80 -10.08
CA VAL A 41 -20.10 4.28 -8.88
C VAL A 41 -21.54 3.77 -8.82
N ALA A 42 -22.28 3.76 -9.93
CA ALA A 42 -23.65 3.27 -9.97
C ALA A 42 -23.73 1.75 -9.66
N ALA A 43 -22.82 0.95 -10.21
CA ALA A 43 -22.73 -0.49 -9.93
C ALA A 43 -22.36 -0.74 -8.47
N SER A 44 -21.34 -0.07 -7.97
CA SER A 44 -20.88 -0.13 -6.58
C SER A 44 -21.98 0.29 -5.58
N ALA A 45 -22.78 1.32 -5.90
CA ALA A 45 -23.88 1.76 -5.06
C ALA A 45 -25.02 0.72 -4.96
N ARG A 46 -25.29 -0.02 -6.04
CA ARG A 46 -26.25 -1.13 -5.98
C ARG A 46 -25.73 -2.27 -5.08
N ALA A 47 -24.48 -2.66 -5.26
CA ALA A 47 -23.83 -3.68 -4.46
C ALA A 47 -23.77 -3.30 -2.98
N GLN A 48 -23.47 -2.02 -2.69
CA GLN A 48 -23.40 -1.52 -1.31
C GLN A 48 -24.75 -1.65 -0.57
N ARG A 49 -25.87 -1.34 -1.22
CA ARG A 49 -27.19 -1.53 -0.59
C ARG A 49 -27.47 -2.99 -0.26
N MET A 50 -27.11 -3.91 -1.15
CA MET A 50 -27.24 -5.35 -0.89
C MET A 50 -26.33 -5.79 0.25
N TRP A 51 -25.09 -5.30 0.26
CA TRP A 51 -24.08 -5.62 1.26
C TRP A 51 -24.45 -5.10 2.66
N SER A 52 -24.91 -3.85 2.75
CA SER A 52 -25.29 -3.24 4.03
C SER A 52 -26.52 -3.91 4.67
N ALA A 53 -27.35 -4.58 3.88
CA ALA A 53 -28.50 -5.34 4.38
C ALA A 53 -28.11 -6.74 4.93
N LEU A 54 -26.88 -7.21 4.68
CA LEU A 54 -26.43 -8.50 5.20
C LEU A 54 -26.08 -8.41 6.69
N PRO A 55 -26.36 -9.48 7.47
CA PRO A 55 -25.90 -9.56 8.86
C PRO A 55 -24.38 -9.43 8.98
N LEU A 56 -23.90 -8.92 10.12
CA LEU A 56 -22.45 -8.83 10.40
C LEU A 56 -21.75 -10.18 10.30
N GLU A 57 -22.40 -11.27 10.74
CA GLU A 57 -21.84 -12.62 10.65
C GLU A 57 -21.56 -13.01 9.19
N LYS A 58 -22.48 -12.68 8.27
CA LYS A 58 -22.24 -12.94 6.84
C LYS A 58 -21.10 -12.13 6.26
N ARG A 59 -20.95 -10.88 6.71
CA ARG A 59 -19.79 -10.05 6.32
C ARG A 59 -18.48 -10.63 6.83
N LYS A 60 -18.48 -11.16 8.06
CA LYS A 60 -17.33 -11.84 8.66
C LYS A 60 -16.91 -13.08 7.86
N GLU A 61 -17.88 -13.93 7.47
CA GLU A 61 -17.61 -15.09 6.62
C GLU A 61 -16.98 -14.71 5.28
N VAL A 62 -17.53 -13.70 4.60
CA VAL A 62 -17.00 -13.21 3.31
C VAL A 62 -15.61 -12.67 3.46
N ILE A 63 -15.33 -11.88 4.51
CA ILE A 63 -13.99 -11.32 4.77
C ILE A 63 -13.00 -12.43 5.13
N ALA A 64 -13.41 -13.44 5.88
CA ALA A 64 -12.57 -14.59 6.21
C ALA A 64 -12.16 -15.36 4.94
N HIS A 65 -13.10 -15.65 4.05
CA HIS A 65 -12.83 -16.28 2.76
C HIS A 65 -11.94 -15.41 1.88
N LEU A 66 -12.20 -14.09 1.81
CA LEU A 66 -11.36 -13.16 1.08
C LEU A 66 -9.92 -13.19 1.58
N ARG A 67 -9.69 -13.18 2.90
CA ARG A 67 -8.35 -13.28 3.49
C ARG A 67 -7.65 -14.60 3.12
N GLU A 68 -8.38 -15.70 3.06
CA GLU A 68 -7.84 -17.00 2.64
C GLU A 68 -7.36 -16.95 1.18
N ARG A 69 -8.20 -16.49 0.27
CA ARG A 69 -7.87 -16.32 -1.14
C ARG A 69 -6.69 -15.37 -1.37
N LEU A 70 -6.61 -14.27 -0.60
CA LEU A 70 -5.50 -13.31 -0.68
C LEU A 70 -4.18 -13.89 -0.16
N ARG A 71 -4.21 -14.74 0.87
CA ARG A 71 -3.00 -15.47 1.32
C ARG A 71 -2.46 -16.39 0.24
N GLU A 72 -3.33 -17.13 -0.44
CA GLU A 72 -2.95 -18.01 -1.55
C GLU A 72 -2.32 -17.24 -2.71
N GLN A 73 -2.78 -16.01 -2.96
CA GLN A 73 -2.33 -15.17 -4.07
C GLN A 73 -1.17 -14.23 -3.71
N ALA A 74 -0.71 -14.21 -2.45
CA ALA A 74 0.23 -13.20 -1.96
C ALA A 74 1.52 -13.09 -2.80
N GLN A 75 2.09 -14.24 -3.22
CA GLN A 75 3.31 -14.30 -4.04
C GLN A 75 3.06 -13.78 -5.47
N VAL A 76 1.98 -14.24 -6.09
CA VAL A 76 1.63 -13.86 -7.47
C VAL A 76 1.34 -12.36 -7.57
N LEU A 77 0.61 -11.82 -6.60
CA LEU A 77 0.33 -10.39 -6.52
C LEU A 77 1.61 -9.58 -6.25
N ALA A 78 2.50 -10.06 -5.37
CA ALA A 78 3.79 -9.42 -5.11
C ALA A 78 4.65 -9.35 -6.37
N TRP A 79 4.71 -10.45 -7.14
CA TRP A 79 5.41 -10.49 -8.42
C TRP A 79 4.83 -9.48 -9.42
N ALA A 80 3.49 -9.42 -9.54
CA ALA A 80 2.84 -8.48 -10.44
C ALA A 80 3.20 -7.02 -10.12
N ALA A 81 3.15 -6.63 -8.84
CA ALA A 81 3.52 -5.28 -8.42
C ALA A 81 4.99 -4.97 -8.64
N TRP A 82 5.89 -5.90 -8.28
CA TRP A 82 7.32 -5.70 -8.45
C TRP A 82 7.69 -5.55 -9.93
N ARG A 83 7.15 -6.41 -10.79
CA ARG A 83 7.43 -6.39 -12.23
C ARG A 83 6.88 -5.13 -12.91
N GLU A 84 5.67 -4.71 -12.56
CA GLU A 84 5.04 -3.54 -13.18
C GLU A 84 5.67 -2.23 -12.73
N THR A 85 5.94 -2.09 -11.44
CA THR A 85 6.41 -0.83 -10.86
C THR A 85 7.93 -0.68 -10.86
N GLY A 86 8.68 -1.78 -10.84
CA GLY A 86 10.13 -1.77 -10.67
C GLY A 86 10.60 -1.29 -9.30
N LEU A 87 9.69 -1.18 -8.32
CA LEU A 87 9.96 -0.61 -7.00
C LEU A 87 10.06 -1.69 -5.93
N GLY A 88 10.98 -1.50 -4.99
CA GLY A 88 11.11 -2.33 -3.79
C GLY A 88 11.67 -3.73 -4.05
N ARG A 89 11.37 -4.65 -3.15
CA ARG A 89 11.84 -6.05 -3.19
C ARG A 89 10.67 -7.02 -3.25
N TYR A 90 10.79 -8.03 -4.08
CA TYR A 90 9.75 -9.04 -4.28
C TYR A 90 9.36 -9.76 -2.98
N GLU A 91 10.36 -10.21 -2.21
CA GLU A 91 10.17 -10.91 -0.94
C GLU A 91 9.44 -10.05 0.09
N ASP A 92 9.87 -8.80 0.21
CA ASP A 92 9.24 -7.84 1.14
C ASP A 92 7.79 -7.51 0.73
N LYS A 93 7.48 -7.52 -0.58
CA LYS A 93 6.11 -7.35 -1.06
C LYS A 93 5.21 -8.54 -0.71
N ILE A 94 5.75 -9.77 -0.67
CA ILE A 94 4.99 -10.94 -0.20
C ILE A 94 4.61 -10.74 1.26
N GLU A 95 5.61 -10.41 2.12
CA GLU A 95 5.37 -10.16 3.54
C GLU A 95 4.37 -9.02 3.76
N LYS A 96 4.49 -7.94 2.99
CA LYS A 96 3.58 -6.81 3.04
C LYS A 96 2.13 -7.20 2.68
N ASN A 97 1.94 -7.98 1.62
CA ASN A 97 0.62 -8.46 1.23
C ASN A 97 0.02 -9.37 2.31
N LEU A 98 0.82 -10.27 2.89
CA LEU A 98 0.40 -11.13 4.01
C LEU A 98 0.08 -10.32 5.27
N LEU A 99 0.88 -9.31 5.58
CA LEU A 99 0.67 -8.42 6.72
C LEU A 99 -0.69 -7.72 6.64
N VAL A 100 -0.97 -7.03 5.54
CA VAL A 100 -2.25 -6.32 5.37
C VAL A 100 -3.43 -7.28 5.28
N THR A 101 -3.27 -8.45 4.67
CA THR A 101 -4.31 -9.46 4.60
C THR A 101 -4.68 -9.98 6.00
N ASN A 102 -3.71 -10.20 6.87
CA ASN A 102 -3.92 -10.80 8.18
C ASN A 102 -4.24 -9.78 9.28
N LYS A 103 -3.69 -8.56 9.20
CA LYS A 103 -3.72 -7.58 10.29
C LYS A 103 -4.66 -6.40 10.06
N THR A 104 -5.15 -6.17 8.85
CA THR A 104 -6.15 -5.12 8.64
C THR A 104 -7.40 -5.44 9.47
N PRO A 105 -7.90 -4.48 10.29
CA PRO A 105 -9.13 -4.67 11.05
C PRO A 105 -10.32 -5.01 10.16
N GLY A 106 -11.16 -5.93 10.62
CA GLY A 106 -12.37 -6.37 9.95
C GLY A 106 -13.63 -6.03 10.77
N VAL A 107 -14.62 -6.93 10.76
CA VAL A 107 -15.87 -6.72 11.51
C VAL A 107 -15.68 -6.77 13.03
N GLU A 108 -14.57 -7.32 13.50
CA GLU A 108 -14.19 -7.36 14.91
C GLU A 108 -14.04 -5.96 15.53
N ASP A 109 -13.73 -4.94 14.73
CA ASP A 109 -13.60 -3.54 15.18
C ASP A 109 -14.96 -2.78 15.20
N LEU A 110 -16.04 -3.46 14.87
CA LEU A 110 -17.38 -2.87 14.80
C LEU A 110 -18.23 -3.13 16.05
N GLU A 111 -17.64 -3.69 17.10
CA GLU A 111 -18.38 -3.96 18.34
C GLU A 111 -19.07 -2.68 18.85
N PRO A 112 -20.37 -2.77 19.18
CA PRO A 112 -21.09 -1.64 19.75
C PRO A 112 -20.57 -1.32 21.14
N VAL A 113 -20.53 -0.04 21.47
CA VAL A 113 -20.14 0.43 22.80
C VAL A 113 -21.38 0.97 23.51
N ALA A 114 -21.58 0.50 24.73
CA ALA A 114 -22.70 0.94 25.56
C ALA A 114 -22.22 1.59 26.85
N TRP A 115 -22.83 2.70 27.22
CA TRP A 115 -22.65 3.36 28.50
C TRP A 115 -23.98 3.41 29.25
N SER A 116 -23.97 3.02 30.51
CA SER A 116 -25.13 3.05 31.40
C SER A 116 -24.84 3.95 32.58
N GLY A 117 -25.84 4.67 33.10
CA GLY A 117 -25.76 5.54 34.25
C GLY A 117 -27.16 5.94 34.75
N ASP A 118 -27.21 6.76 35.81
CA ASP A 118 -28.47 7.17 36.47
C ASP A 118 -29.48 7.86 35.54
N ARG A 119 -29.03 8.37 34.41
CA ARG A 119 -29.85 9.12 33.45
C ARG A 119 -30.20 8.34 32.19
N GLY A 120 -29.85 7.04 32.11
CA GLY A 120 -30.21 6.18 30.98
C GLY A 120 -29.06 5.38 30.38
N LEU A 121 -29.30 4.85 29.19
CA LEU A 121 -28.38 4.04 28.41
C LEU A 121 -28.07 4.73 27.08
N THR A 122 -26.79 4.81 26.71
CA THR A 122 -26.35 5.21 25.37
C THR A 122 -25.71 4.02 24.69
N LEU A 123 -26.19 3.72 23.48
CA LEU A 123 -25.60 2.72 22.58
C LEU A 123 -24.98 3.43 21.36
N LEU A 124 -23.71 3.16 21.09
CA LEU A 124 -23.00 3.62 19.91
C LEU A 124 -22.74 2.47 18.96
N GLU A 125 -23.28 2.58 17.74
CA GLU A 125 -23.03 1.65 16.65
C GLU A 125 -22.41 2.38 15.46
N ARG A 126 -21.61 1.68 14.65
CA ARG A 126 -21.00 2.25 13.45
C ARG A 126 -21.89 2.04 12.23
N ALA A 127 -22.09 3.08 11.43
CA ALA A 127 -22.86 3.05 10.20
C ALA A 127 -21.96 3.24 8.97
N PRO A 128 -22.31 2.62 7.82
CA PRO A 128 -21.56 2.82 6.57
C PRO A 128 -21.72 4.22 6.02
N PHE A 129 -20.70 4.71 5.35
CA PHE A 129 -20.78 5.93 4.53
C PHE A 129 -21.56 5.70 3.23
N GLY A 130 -21.38 4.53 2.61
CA GLY A 130 -21.91 4.17 1.30
C GLY A 130 -20.82 3.79 0.32
N VAL A 131 -20.75 4.43 -0.84
CA VAL A 131 -19.67 4.25 -1.82
C VAL A 131 -18.47 5.10 -1.43
N ILE A 132 -17.30 4.45 -1.32
CA ILE A 132 -16.02 5.11 -1.05
C ILE A 132 -15.19 5.13 -2.33
N GLY A 133 -14.71 6.31 -2.74
CA GLY A 133 -13.71 6.45 -3.78
C GLY A 133 -12.31 6.30 -3.20
N SER A 134 -11.52 5.36 -3.71
CA SER A 134 -10.17 5.09 -3.21
C SER A 134 -9.12 5.35 -4.28
N ILE A 135 -8.18 6.25 -4.00
CA ILE A 135 -7.02 6.53 -4.87
C ILE A 135 -5.80 5.84 -4.27
N THR A 136 -5.16 4.98 -5.05
CA THR A 136 -4.04 4.15 -4.58
C THR A 136 -2.70 4.62 -5.12
N PRO A 137 -1.59 4.47 -4.35
CA PRO A 137 -0.26 4.91 -4.74
C PRO A 137 0.44 3.85 -5.62
N VAL A 138 1.53 4.26 -6.29
CA VAL A 138 2.41 3.34 -7.02
C VAL A 138 3.30 2.49 -6.10
N THR A 139 3.63 3.01 -4.92
CA THR A 139 4.56 2.37 -3.98
C THR A 139 3.99 1.12 -3.30
N ASN A 140 2.68 1.15 -3.00
CA ASN A 140 1.98 0.09 -2.28
C ASN A 140 0.63 -0.25 -2.94
N PRO A 141 0.57 -0.51 -4.25
CA PRO A 141 -0.70 -0.60 -4.96
C PRO A 141 -1.59 -1.73 -4.43
N ILE A 142 -1.03 -2.93 -4.29
CA ILE A 142 -1.76 -4.13 -3.86
C ILE A 142 -2.09 -4.07 -2.37
N ALA A 143 -1.10 -3.77 -1.53
CA ALA A 143 -1.31 -3.69 -0.08
C ALA A 143 -2.37 -2.65 0.29
N THR A 144 -2.36 -1.48 -0.37
CA THR A 144 -3.39 -0.44 -0.17
C THR A 144 -4.76 -0.91 -0.65
N THR A 145 -4.84 -1.60 -1.79
CA THR A 145 -6.11 -2.14 -2.31
C THR A 145 -6.69 -3.18 -1.36
N ILE A 146 -5.89 -4.11 -0.85
CA ILE A 146 -6.31 -5.14 0.11
C ILE A 146 -6.77 -4.48 1.42
N ASN A 147 -5.93 -3.62 2.01
CA ASN A 147 -6.23 -2.93 3.26
C ASN A 147 -7.54 -2.14 3.18
N ASN A 148 -7.65 -1.29 2.17
CA ASN A 148 -8.84 -0.44 2.00
C ASN A 148 -10.09 -1.29 1.73
N THR A 149 -9.97 -2.36 0.95
CA THR A 149 -11.09 -3.28 0.73
C THR A 149 -11.58 -3.87 2.04
N ILE A 150 -10.72 -4.53 2.81
CA ILE A 150 -11.11 -5.24 4.04
C ILE A 150 -11.76 -4.26 5.03
N ALA A 151 -11.10 -3.13 5.30
CA ALA A 151 -11.61 -2.13 6.24
C ALA A 151 -12.95 -1.52 5.79
N MET A 152 -13.08 -1.20 4.50
CA MET A 152 -14.28 -0.53 3.97
C MET A 152 -15.48 -1.46 3.90
N ILE A 153 -15.29 -2.70 3.39
CA ILE A 153 -16.41 -3.65 3.32
C ILE A 153 -16.81 -4.17 4.71
N ALA A 154 -15.89 -4.29 5.65
CA ALA A 154 -16.23 -4.57 7.04
C ALA A 154 -17.22 -3.55 7.58
N GLY A 155 -16.97 -2.26 7.38
CA GLY A 155 -17.85 -1.17 7.76
C GLY A 155 -19.16 -1.07 6.95
N GLY A 156 -19.45 -2.03 6.05
CA GLY A 156 -20.69 -2.04 5.25
C GLY A 156 -20.66 -1.12 4.03
N ASN A 157 -19.49 -0.62 3.65
CA ASN A 157 -19.30 0.22 2.47
C ASN A 157 -19.02 -0.61 1.22
N SER A 158 -19.05 0.05 0.06
CA SER A 158 -18.43 -0.44 -1.18
C SER A 158 -17.30 0.49 -1.60
N VAL A 159 -16.45 0.05 -2.52
CA VAL A 159 -15.29 0.82 -2.93
C VAL A 159 -15.11 0.84 -4.44
N VAL A 160 -14.80 2.04 -4.95
CA VAL A 160 -14.38 2.28 -6.34
C VAL A 160 -12.92 2.71 -6.31
N PHE A 161 -12.04 1.91 -6.90
CA PHE A 161 -10.62 2.20 -6.98
C PHE A 161 -10.26 2.95 -8.26
N ASN A 162 -9.44 3.99 -8.10
CA ASN A 162 -8.68 4.60 -9.17
C ASN A 162 -7.20 4.39 -8.89
N ALA A 163 -6.59 3.44 -9.60
CA ALA A 163 -5.21 3.05 -9.42
C ALA A 163 -4.24 4.16 -9.86
N HIS A 164 -3.00 4.10 -9.38
CA HIS A 164 -1.93 4.87 -9.99
C HIS A 164 -1.67 4.34 -11.42
N PRO A 165 -1.53 5.20 -12.47
CA PRO A 165 -1.33 4.74 -13.84
C PRO A 165 -0.17 3.76 -14.03
N SER A 166 0.94 3.92 -13.28
CA SER A 166 2.10 3.03 -13.32
C SER A 166 1.96 1.75 -12.49
N ALA A 167 0.77 1.45 -11.95
CA ALA A 167 0.45 0.27 -11.17
C ALA A 167 -0.98 -0.22 -11.48
N LYS A 168 -1.50 0.07 -12.69
CA LYS A 168 -2.87 -0.22 -13.05
C LYS A 168 -3.13 -1.70 -13.22
N GLU A 169 -2.20 -2.45 -13.82
CA GLU A 169 -2.37 -3.87 -14.14
C GLU A 169 -2.44 -4.72 -12.86
N CYS A 170 -1.48 -4.56 -11.96
CA CYS A 170 -1.45 -5.29 -10.69
C CYS A 170 -2.63 -4.91 -9.78
N THR A 171 -3.04 -3.63 -9.77
CA THR A 171 -4.21 -3.18 -9.01
C THR A 171 -5.50 -3.75 -9.60
N THR A 172 -5.69 -3.68 -10.92
CA THR A 172 -6.84 -4.25 -11.63
C THR A 172 -6.98 -5.74 -11.34
N ARG A 173 -5.89 -6.50 -11.44
CA ARG A 173 -5.86 -7.92 -11.12
C ARG A 173 -6.28 -8.20 -9.66
N THR A 174 -5.77 -7.41 -8.73
CA THR A 174 -6.13 -7.52 -7.32
C THR A 174 -7.64 -7.28 -7.10
N ILE A 175 -8.20 -6.26 -7.74
CA ILE A 175 -9.64 -5.94 -7.68
C ILE A 175 -10.48 -7.08 -8.23
N VAL A 176 -10.11 -7.65 -9.37
CA VAL A 176 -10.81 -8.80 -9.99
C VAL A 176 -10.79 -10.01 -9.05
N GLY A 177 -9.62 -10.38 -8.52
CA GLY A 177 -9.50 -11.50 -7.58
C GLY A 177 -10.30 -11.29 -6.28
N ILE A 178 -10.30 -10.07 -5.76
CA ILE A 178 -11.13 -9.69 -4.60
C ILE A 178 -12.63 -9.83 -4.93
N GLY A 179 -13.06 -9.31 -6.08
CA GLY A 179 -14.44 -9.39 -6.52
C GLY A 179 -14.91 -10.84 -6.68
N GLN A 180 -14.08 -11.70 -7.25
CA GLN A 180 -14.35 -13.14 -7.37
C GLN A 180 -14.49 -13.81 -5.99
N ALA A 181 -13.56 -13.58 -5.07
CA ALA A 181 -13.59 -14.13 -3.72
C ALA A 181 -14.84 -13.68 -2.93
N ILE A 182 -15.26 -12.42 -3.10
CA ILE A 182 -16.50 -11.91 -2.48
C ILE A 182 -17.73 -12.67 -3.01
N VAL A 183 -17.82 -12.87 -4.32
CA VAL A 183 -18.94 -13.57 -4.96
C VAL A 183 -18.95 -15.06 -4.60
N GLU A 184 -17.78 -15.73 -4.59
CA GLU A 184 -17.63 -17.14 -4.16
C GLU A 184 -18.17 -17.36 -2.74
N ALA A 185 -17.97 -16.38 -1.85
CA ALA A 185 -18.46 -16.44 -0.48
C ALA A 185 -19.94 -15.98 -0.32
N GLY A 186 -20.63 -15.67 -1.43
CA GLY A 186 -22.03 -15.23 -1.42
C GLY A 186 -22.25 -13.74 -1.17
N GLY A 187 -21.20 -12.92 -1.31
CA GLY A 187 -21.32 -11.46 -1.33
C GLY A 187 -21.78 -10.93 -2.70
N PRO A 188 -22.19 -9.67 -2.78
CA PRO A 188 -22.67 -9.09 -4.02
C PRO A 188 -21.52 -8.78 -5.01
N ALA A 189 -21.75 -9.06 -6.29
CA ALA A 189 -20.87 -8.61 -7.36
C ALA A 189 -20.79 -7.07 -7.38
N ASN A 190 -19.64 -6.53 -7.81
CA ASN A 190 -19.37 -5.09 -7.89
C ASN A 190 -19.35 -4.34 -6.53
N LEU A 191 -19.14 -5.07 -5.42
CA LEU A 191 -18.89 -4.43 -4.13
C LEU A 191 -17.55 -3.69 -4.12
N VAL A 192 -16.57 -4.26 -4.81
CA VAL A 192 -15.24 -3.71 -5.04
C VAL A 192 -15.03 -3.62 -6.55
N VAL A 193 -14.79 -2.42 -7.04
CA VAL A 193 -14.66 -2.16 -8.47
C VAL A 193 -13.49 -1.21 -8.76
N GLY A 194 -13.04 -1.18 -10.01
CA GLY A 194 -11.96 -0.30 -10.46
C GLY A 194 -12.23 0.35 -11.79
N ILE A 195 -11.44 1.38 -12.10
CA ILE A 195 -11.42 2.07 -13.39
C ILE A 195 -10.39 1.41 -14.30
N ALA A 196 -10.80 1.04 -15.52
CA ALA A 196 -9.95 0.33 -16.49
C ALA A 196 -8.73 1.14 -16.91
N GLU A 197 -8.93 2.42 -17.22
CA GLU A 197 -7.88 3.36 -17.60
C GLU A 197 -7.82 4.50 -16.58
N PRO A 198 -7.11 4.30 -15.45
CA PRO A 198 -7.04 5.31 -14.41
C PRO A 198 -6.12 6.46 -14.84
N THR A 199 -6.63 7.68 -14.68
CA THR A 199 -5.92 8.93 -14.97
C THR A 199 -6.09 9.93 -13.81
N ILE A 200 -5.42 11.06 -13.88
CA ILE A 200 -5.63 12.18 -12.95
C ILE A 200 -7.08 12.69 -13.07
N GLU A 201 -7.60 12.77 -14.27
CA GLU A 201 -8.94 13.22 -14.55
C GLU A 201 -10.00 12.28 -13.98
N SER A 202 -9.83 10.95 -14.15
CA SER A 202 -10.76 9.97 -13.57
C SER A 202 -10.69 9.98 -12.03
N ALA A 203 -9.52 10.21 -11.43
CA ALA A 203 -9.37 10.39 -9.99
C ALA A 203 -10.14 11.62 -9.50
N GLN A 204 -10.02 12.77 -10.19
CA GLN A 204 -10.75 13.98 -9.85
C GLN A 204 -12.27 13.82 -10.03
N GLN A 205 -12.70 13.14 -11.09
CA GLN A 205 -14.10 12.81 -11.32
C GLN A 205 -14.64 11.94 -10.18
N LEU A 206 -13.93 10.90 -9.77
CA LEU A 206 -14.32 10.04 -8.67
C LEU A 206 -14.42 10.79 -7.33
N MET A 207 -13.44 11.65 -7.03
CA MET A 207 -13.45 12.48 -5.82
C MET A 207 -14.66 13.44 -5.76
N LYS A 208 -15.09 13.96 -6.90
CA LYS A 208 -16.19 14.94 -6.99
C LYS A 208 -17.54 14.30 -7.31
N HIS A 209 -17.59 13.01 -7.66
CA HIS A 209 -18.81 12.35 -8.10
C HIS A 209 -19.89 12.38 -7.00
N PRO A 210 -21.16 12.77 -7.32
CA PRO A 210 -22.21 12.90 -6.31
C PRO A 210 -22.51 11.58 -5.57
N GLY A 211 -22.33 10.44 -6.21
CA GLY A 211 -22.51 9.13 -5.61
C GLY A 211 -21.35 8.67 -4.71
N THR A 212 -20.21 9.34 -4.70
CA THR A 212 -19.10 9.09 -3.78
C THR A 212 -19.35 9.83 -2.46
N GLN A 213 -19.45 9.10 -1.35
CA GLN A 213 -19.77 9.65 -0.03
C GLN A 213 -18.51 10.00 0.79
N LEU A 214 -17.43 9.28 0.58
CA LEU A 214 -16.12 9.48 1.21
C LEU A 214 -15.04 9.22 0.18
N THR A 215 -13.95 9.98 0.23
CA THR A 215 -12.74 9.71 -0.53
C THR A 215 -11.62 9.25 0.41
N MET A 216 -10.94 8.15 0.07
CA MET A 216 -9.72 7.68 0.71
C MET A 216 -8.57 7.87 -0.27
N VAL A 217 -7.61 8.72 0.05
CA VAL A 217 -6.50 9.05 -0.85
C VAL A 217 -5.18 8.73 -0.19
N THR A 218 -4.42 7.82 -0.81
CA THR A 218 -3.04 7.56 -0.43
C THR A 218 -2.14 7.88 -1.62
N GLY A 219 -1.27 8.89 -1.47
CA GLY A 219 -0.43 9.32 -2.58
C GLY A 219 0.43 10.53 -2.27
N GLY A 220 1.00 11.12 -3.30
CA GLY A 220 1.84 12.31 -3.17
C GLY A 220 1.05 13.57 -2.75
N GLU A 221 1.78 14.61 -2.34
CA GLU A 221 1.20 15.87 -1.84
C GLU A 221 0.16 16.49 -2.78
N ALA A 222 0.43 16.46 -4.09
CA ALA A 222 -0.45 17.06 -5.09
C ALA A 222 -1.85 16.41 -5.12
N VAL A 223 -1.94 15.08 -5.08
CA VAL A 223 -3.23 14.39 -5.10
C VAL A 223 -3.98 14.54 -3.78
N VAL A 224 -3.27 14.58 -2.66
CA VAL A 224 -3.82 14.87 -1.33
C VAL A 224 -4.43 16.27 -1.31
N HIS A 225 -3.72 17.28 -1.82
CA HIS A 225 -4.23 18.65 -1.90
C HIS A 225 -5.51 18.76 -2.72
N VAL A 226 -5.56 18.08 -3.90
CA VAL A 226 -6.76 18.04 -4.74
C VAL A 226 -7.95 17.38 -4.00
N ALA A 227 -7.69 16.30 -3.27
CA ALA A 227 -8.73 15.61 -2.49
C ALA A 227 -9.31 16.50 -1.38
N MET A 228 -8.45 17.20 -0.64
CA MET A 228 -8.88 18.12 0.42
C MET A 228 -9.71 19.30 -0.13
N GLN A 229 -9.47 19.70 -1.38
CA GLN A 229 -10.21 20.76 -2.06
C GLN A 229 -11.44 20.25 -2.84
N SER A 230 -11.71 18.94 -2.83
CA SER A 230 -12.82 18.35 -3.62
C SER A 230 -14.23 18.77 -3.18
N GLY A 231 -14.37 19.38 -1.98
CA GLY A 231 -15.67 19.71 -1.37
C GLY A 231 -16.38 18.49 -0.77
N LYS A 232 -15.72 17.33 -0.75
CA LYS A 232 -16.23 16.07 -0.17
C LYS A 232 -15.46 15.73 1.11
N ARG A 233 -16.04 14.86 1.92
CA ARG A 233 -15.30 14.26 3.04
C ARG A 233 -14.15 13.42 2.49
N ALA A 234 -12.92 13.67 2.95
CA ALA A 234 -11.73 12.99 2.51
C ALA A 234 -10.89 12.54 3.72
N ILE A 235 -10.35 11.33 3.63
CA ILE A 235 -9.29 10.83 4.50
C ILE A 235 -8.05 10.69 3.61
N CYS A 236 -7.01 11.44 3.93
CA CYS A 236 -5.82 11.54 3.07
C CYS A 236 -4.57 11.15 3.83
N ALA A 237 -3.71 10.35 3.19
CA ALA A 237 -2.37 10.02 3.64
C ALA A 237 -1.35 10.42 2.57
N GLY A 238 -0.48 11.35 2.93
CA GLY A 238 0.64 11.81 2.11
C GLY A 238 1.95 11.08 2.39
N PRO A 239 3.09 11.60 1.88
CA PRO A 239 4.41 11.10 2.21
C PRO A 239 4.67 11.17 3.71
N GLY A 240 5.28 10.12 4.27
CA GLY A 240 5.71 10.07 5.66
C GLY A 240 7.23 10.14 5.77
N ASN A 241 7.71 10.59 6.93
CA ASN A 241 9.11 10.59 7.31
C ASN A 241 9.26 10.24 8.81
N PRO A 242 8.89 8.99 9.21
CA PRO A 242 8.89 8.59 10.61
C PRO A 242 10.31 8.59 11.20
N PRO A 243 10.52 9.17 12.40
CA PRO A 243 11.78 9.09 13.12
C PRO A 243 11.82 7.86 14.03
N ILE A 244 13.05 7.35 14.26
CA ILE A 244 13.38 6.46 15.38
C ILE A 244 14.16 7.30 16.41
N VAL A 245 13.85 7.14 17.68
CA VAL A 245 14.58 7.76 18.78
C VAL A 245 15.25 6.64 19.59
N VAL A 246 16.55 6.73 19.78
CA VAL A 246 17.36 5.77 20.56
C VAL A 246 18.04 6.52 21.70
N ASP A 247 17.75 6.17 22.93
CA ASP A 247 18.37 6.72 24.13
C ASP A 247 19.24 5.70 24.87
N GLU A 248 19.83 6.11 26.00
CA GLU A 248 20.77 5.29 26.78
C GLU A 248 20.13 4.03 27.40
N THR A 249 18.81 3.96 27.46
CA THR A 249 18.08 2.82 28.02
C THR A 249 17.86 1.70 27.02
N ALA A 250 18.15 1.94 25.73
CA ALA A 250 17.93 0.99 24.66
C ALA A 250 18.94 -0.18 24.71
N ASP A 251 18.46 -1.38 24.40
CA ASP A 251 19.32 -2.50 23.97
C ASP A 251 19.81 -2.21 22.54
N LEU A 252 21.08 -1.80 22.41
CA LEU A 252 21.62 -1.32 21.13
C LEU A 252 21.71 -2.40 20.07
N ASP A 253 21.94 -3.67 20.46
CA ASP A 253 21.98 -4.78 19.52
C ASP A 253 20.59 -5.08 18.95
N GLN A 254 19.57 -5.03 19.81
CA GLN A 254 18.18 -5.19 19.37
C GLN A 254 17.74 -3.98 18.54
N ALA A 255 18.06 -2.75 18.98
CA ALA A 255 17.76 -1.53 18.25
C ALA A 255 18.36 -1.53 16.84
N ALA A 256 19.63 -1.96 16.69
CA ALA A 256 20.26 -2.06 15.38
C ALA A 256 19.55 -3.06 14.45
N ARG A 257 19.13 -4.22 14.96
CA ARG A 257 18.34 -5.19 14.19
C ARG A 257 17.00 -4.61 13.74
N ASP A 258 16.30 -3.96 14.65
CA ASP A 258 14.97 -3.40 14.39
C ASP A 258 15.04 -2.22 13.42
N ILE A 259 16.04 -1.35 13.55
CA ILE A 259 16.31 -0.24 12.63
C ILE A 259 16.54 -0.76 11.21
N ILE A 260 17.44 -1.75 11.04
CA ILE A 260 17.71 -2.30 9.72
C ILE A 260 16.46 -2.94 9.14
N LYS A 261 15.73 -3.72 9.92
CA LYS A 261 14.51 -4.40 9.48
C LYS A 261 13.44 -3.41 9.05
N GLY A 262 13.14 -2.39 9.87
CA GLY A 262 12.09 -1.41 9.60
C GLY A 262 12.46 -0.45 8.48
N ALA A 263 13.65 0.18 8.58
CA ALA A 263 14.07 1.18 7.61
C ALA A 263 14.47 0.61 6.24
N SER A 264 14.73 -0.69 6.10
CA SER A 264 15.07 -1.32 4.81
C SER A 264 13.92 -2.07 4.16
N PHE A 265 12.78 -2.17 4.82
CA PHE A 265 11.65 -2.95 4.32
C PHE A 265 11.15 -2.39 2.99
N ASP A 266 11.00 -3.26 2.00
CA ASP A 266 10.63 -2.93 0.62
C ASP A 266 11.43 -1.73 0.03
N ASN A 267 12.73 -1.66 0.36
CA ASN A 267 13.65 -0.57 0.00
C ASN A 267 13.16 0.82 0.46
N ASN A 268 12.56 0.90 1.64
CA ASN A 268 12.12 2.14 2.27
C ASN A 268 11.06 2.93 1.45
N ILE A 269 10.26 2.25 0.64
CA ILE A 269 9.23 2.92 -0.18
C ILE A 269 7.89 3.11 0.53
N ILE A 270 7.70 2.48 1.69
CA ILE A 270 6.47 2.63 2.43
C ILE A 270 6.52 3.95 3.22
N CYS A 271 5.41 4.67 3.22
CA CYS A 271 5.34 5.95 3.94
C CYS A 271 5.50 5.84 5.46
N THR A 272 5.35 4.62 6.02
CA THR A 272 5.50 4.32 7.44
C THR A 272 6.85 3.73 7.81
N ASP A 273 7.73 3.43 6.84
CA ASP A 273 9.09 2.99 7.13
C ASP A 273 9.89 4.14 7.77
N GLU A 274 10.76 3.81 8.69
CA GLU A 274 11.60 4.79 9.40
C GLU A 274 12.63 5.41 8.45
N LYS A 275 12.80 6.73 8.53
CA LYS A 275 13.66 7.50 7.63
C LYS A 275 14.67 8.39 8.35
N ASN A 276 14.41 8.71 9.60
CA ASN A 276 15.31 9.48 10.43
C ASN A 276 15.69 8.70 11.68
N LEU A 277 16.95 8.71 12.03
CA LEU A 277 17.49 8.12 13.24
C LEU A 277 18.01 9.23 14.17
N LEU A 278 17.35 9.44 15.30
CA LEU A 278 17.72 10.40 16.32
C LEU A 278 18.36 9.64 17.48
N VAL A 279 19.62 9.89 17.77
CA VAL A 279 20.39 9.14 18.75
C VAL A 279 20.97 10.10 19.77
N VAL A 280 20.90 9.75 21.06
CA VAL A 280 21.59 10.49 22.12
C VAL A 280 23.10 10.36 21.93
N ASP A 281 23.81 11.48 22.00
CA ASP A 281 25.25 11.60 21.68
C ASP A 281 26.13 10.56 22.37
N SER A 282 25.88 10.27 23.65
CA SER A 282 26.67 9.32 24.46
C SER A 282 26.67 7.88 23.95
N ILE A 283 25.77 7.50 23.04
CA ILE A 283 25.63 6.12 22.54
C ILE A 283 25.80 6.01 21.01
N VAL A 284 26.02 7.10 20.29
CA VAL A 284 26.12 7.12 18.82
C VAL A 284 27.14 6.11 18.32
N ASP A 285 28.38 6.18 18.80
CA ASP A 285 29.46 5.30 18.34
C ASP A 285 29.15 3.82 18.54
N ARG A 286 28.50 3.49 19.66
CA ARG A 286 28.12 2.08 19.97
C ARG A 286 27.00 1.60 19.07
N LEU A 287 26.01 2.42 18.79
CA LEU A 287 24.92 2.09 17.87
C LEU A 287 25.42 1.96 16.43
N VAL A 288 26.30 2.87 15.98
CA VAL A 288 26.93 2.80 14.66
C VAL A 288 27.73 1.51 14.51
N ALA A 289 28.51 1.12 15.52
CA ALA A 289 29.24 -0.15 15.51
C ALA A 289 28.29 -1.36 15.40
N ALA A 290 27.18 -1.36 16.13
CA ALA A 290 26.16 -2.42 16.07
C ALA A 290 25.48 -2.50 14.69
N LEU A 291 25.17 -1.36 14.06
CA LEU A 291 24.62 -1.28 12.71
C LEU A 291 25.61 -1.82 11.66
N GLN A 292 26.89 -1.43 11.76
CA GLN A 292 27.95 -1.92 10.86
C GLN A 292 28.18 -3.44 10.99
N ALA A 293 28.10 -3.99 12.21
CA ALA A 293 28.21 -5.43 12.45
C ALA A 293 27.08 -6.23 11.75
N LEU A 294 25.94 -5.58 11.44
CA LEU A 294 24.81 -6.13 10.71
C LEU A 294 24.80 -5.69 9.23
N ASN A 295 25.96 -5.35 8.70
CA ASN A 295 26.17 -4.97 7.29
C ASN A 295 25.41 -3.71 6.83
N CYS A 296 25.11 -2.77 7.74
CA CYS A 296 24.65 -1.44 7.38
C CYS A 296 25.81 -0.60 6.87
N ARG A 297 25.65 0.08 5.74
CA ARG A 297 26.68 0.97 5.19
C ARG A 297 26.54 2.37 5.79
N ILE A 298 27.57 2.85 6.49
CA ILE A 298 27.64 4.25 6.94
C ILE A 298 28.39 5.05 5.89
N LEU A 299 27.79 6.12 5.38
CA LEU A 299 28.40 6.98 4.36
C LEU A 299 29.20 8.10 5.02
N THR A 300 30.32 8.44 4.40
CA THR A 300 31.09 9.63 4.75
C THR A 300 30.41 10.89 4.19
N ALA A 301 30.73 12.06 4.72
CA ALA A 301 30.22 13.34 4.21
C ALA A 301 30.53 13.57 2.71
N GLU A 302 31.70 13.10 2.23
CA GLU A 302 32.07 13.19 0.81
C GLU A 302 31.22 12.24 -0.06
N GLU A 303 30.93 11.04 0.43
CA GLU A 303 30.06 10.06 -0.23
C GLU A 303 28.64 10.59 -0.29
N LEU A 304 28.13 11.15 0.82
CA LEU A 304 26.82 11.81 0.88
C LEU A 304 26.72 12.94 -0.12
N ALA A 305 27.68 13.85 -0.17
CA ALA A 305 27.69 14.98 -1.12
C ALA A 305 27.69 14.54 -2.60
N ARG A 306 28.28 13.37 -2.91
CA ARG A 306 28.19 12.76 -4.25
C ARG A 306 26.82 12.14 -4.49
N LEU A 307 26.26 11.46 -3.47
CA LEU A 307 24.98 10.80 -3.55
C LEU A 307 23.83 11.80 -3.73
N GLU A 308 23.86 12.95 -3.04
CA GLU A 308 22.89 14.02 -3.19
C GLU A 308 22.76 14.50 -4.65
N LYS A 309 23.87 14.59 -5.38
CA LYS A 309 23.88 14.97 -6.81
C LYS A 309 23.19 13.94 -7.71
N VAL A 310 23.13 12.68 -7.29
CA VAL A 310 22.48 11.59 -8.03
C VAL A 310 20.98 11.53 -7.67
N ILE A 311 20.68 11.71 -6.38
CA ILE A 311 19.31 11.60 -5.86
C ILE A 311 18.47 12.84 -6.22
N PHE A 312 19.06 14.03 -6.14
CA PHE A 312 18.38 15.28 -6.46
C PHE A 312 18.74 15.73 -7.87
N ALA A 313 17.80 15.60 -8.80
CA ALA A 313 18.01 15.89 -10.23
C ALA A 313 18.27 17.38 -10.52
N GLU A 314 17.85 18.29 -9.63
CA GLU A 314 18.12 19.75 -9.69
C GLU A 314 18.23 20.32 -8.27
N PRO A 315 19.12 21.33 -8.04
CA PRO A 315 19.15 22.02 -6.77
C PRO A 315 17.81 22.70 -6.49
N ALA A 316 17.32 22.60 -5.26
CA ALA A 316 16.07 23.23 -4.86
C ALA A 316 16.11 24.75 -5.15
N LYS A 317 15.21 25.24 -5.98
CA LYS A 317 14.90 26.67 -6.03
C LYS A 317 14.22 27.04 -4.73
N LYS A 318 14.59 28.15 -4.14
CA LYS A 318 14.06 28.62 -2.84
C LYS A 318 12.53 28.56 -2.84
N GLY A 319 11.95 27.69 -2.01
CA GLY A 319 10.51 27.48 -1.89
C GLY A 319 9.89 26.40 -2.82
N GLN A 320 10.69 25.64 -3.57
CA GLN A 320 10.23 24.49 -4.34
C GLN A 320 10.88 23.21 -3.80
N ALA A 321 10.10 22.11 -3.75
CA ALA A 321 10.66 20.80 -3.46
C ALA A 321 11.69 20.41 -4.53
N THR A 322 12.84 19.91 -4.12
CA THR A 322 13.85 19.32 -5.02
C THR A 322 13.22 18.17 -5.81
N GLY A 323 13.42 18.17 -7.12
CA GLY A 323 13.02 17.04 -7.96
C GLY A 323 13.85 15.81 -7.62
N LEU A 324 13.20 14.77 -7.07
CA LEU A 324 13.84 13.48 -6.86
C LEU A 324 14.09 12.77 -8.20
N ASN A 325 15.25 12.15 -8.33
CA ASN A 325 15.53 11.24 -9.43
C ASN A 325 14.67 9.97 -9.29
N LYS A 326 13.60 9.92 -10.06
CA LYS A 326 12.62 8.82 -10.01
C LYS A 326 13.23 7.44 -10.25
N LYS A 327 14.40 7.36 -10.92
CA LYS A 327 15.10 6.09 -11.18
C LYS A 327 15.72 5.48 -9.91
N MET A 328 15.96 6.30 -8.88
CA MET A 328 16.56 5.85 -7.62
C MET A 328 15.51 5.41 -6.60
N ILE A 329 14.25 5.77 -6.80
CA ILE A 329 13.19 5.43 -5.85
C ILE A 329 12.98 3.91 -5.81
N GLY A 330 13.00 3.33 -4.62
CA GLY A 330 12.74 1.93 -4.38
C GLY A 330 13.82 0.96 -4.91
N GLN A 331 15.00 1.47 -5.29
CA GLN A 331 16.13 0.65 -5.72
C GLN A 331 16.91 0.10 -4.52
N ASN A 332 17.63 -1.01 -4.73
CA ASN A 332 18.53 -1.54 -3.72
C ASN A 332 19.66 -0.54 -3.41
N PRO A 333 20.15 -0.49 -2.16
CA PRO A 333 21.33 0.31 -1.84
C PRO A 333 22.53 0.03 -2.75
N SER A 334 22.74 -1.22 -3.15
CA SER A 334 23.79 -1.62 -4.13
C SER A 334 23.66 -0.88 -5.46
N ALA A 335 22.45 -0.72 -5.99
CA ALA A 335 22.21 0.00 -7.24
C ALA A 335 22.42 1.52 -7.06
N ILE A 336 21.92 2.07 -5.96
CA ILE A 336 22.04 3.52 -5.67
C ILE A 336 23.50 3.91 -5.44
N LEU A 337 24.24 3.16 -4.62
CA LEU A 337 25.63 3.43 -4.26
C LEU A 337 26.58 3.23 -5.45
N LYS A 338 26.26 2.34 -6.37
CA LYS A 338 27.01 2.14 -7.61
C LYS A 338 27.10 3.41 -8.46
N GLU A 339 26.08 4.27 -8.44
CA GLU A 339 26.07 5.53 -9.19
C GLU A 339 27.15 6.52 -8.71
N ILE A 340 27.63 6.34 -7.48
CA ILE A 340 28.74 7.15 -6.91
C ILE A 340 30.07 6.37 -6.81
N GLY A 341 30.16 5.22 -7.48
CA GLY A 341 31.37 4.39 -7.56
C GLY A 341 31.60 3.48 -6.35
N ILE A 342 30.60 3.28 -5.49
CA ILE A 342 30.66 2.36 -4.35
C ILE A 342 29.98 1.04 -4.73
N ASN A 343 30.77 -0.06 -4.73
CA ASN A 343 30.26 -1.39 -5.04
C ASN A 343 30.03 -2.15 -3.74
N VAL A 344 28.77 -2.49 -3.46
CA VAL A 344 28.34 -3.35 -2.35
C VAL A 344 27.40 -4.45 -2.88
N GLY A 345 27.25 -5.52 -2.11
CA GLY A 345 26.30 -6.59 -2.44
C GLY A 345 24.85 -6.22 -2.11
N ASP A 346 23.90 -7.02 -2.59
CA ASP A 346 22.46 -6.86 -2.29
C ASP A 346 22.10 -7.27 -0.84
N ASP A 347 23.04 -7.85 -0.12
CA ASP A 347 22.98 -8.12 1.31
C ASP A 347 23.11 -6.84 2.17
N VAL A 348 23.66 -5.76 1.61
CA VAL A 348 23.61 -4.43 2.23
C VAL A 348 22.18 -3.88 2.06
N ARG A 349 21.40 -3.99 3.13
CA ARG A 349 19.97 -3.61 3.11
C ARG A 349 19.75 -2.13 3.37
N LEU A 350 20.66 -1.47 4.08
CA LEU A 350 20.50 -0.07 4.51
C LEU A 350 21.82 0.67 4.38
N ALA A 351 21.75 1.93 3.91
CA ALA A 351 22.81 2.90 3.99
C ALA A 351 22.34 4.11 4.79
N ILE A 352 23.18 4.57 5.72
CA ILE A 352 22.88 5.71 6.61
C ILE A 352 23.97 6.77 6.41
N ALA A 353 23.56 8.02 6.48
CA ALA A 353 24.45 9.20 6.52
C ALA A 353 24.08 10.10 7.69
N GLU A 354 25.06 10.81 8.22
CA GLU A 354 24.88 11.87 9.21
C GLU A 354 24.65 13.22 8.51
#